data_1b77447004f3ef6b3d5e3d4af7ac86ef
#
_entry.id   1b77447004f3ef6b3d5e3d4af7ac86ef
#
_cell.length_a   1.000
_cell.length_b   1.000
_cell.length_c   1.000
_cell.angle_alpha   90.00
_cell.angle_beta   90.00
_cell.angle_gamma   90.00
#
_symmetry.space_group_name_H-M   'P 1'
#
loop_
_entity.id
_entity.type
_entity.pdbx_description
1 polymer ?
#
loop_
_entity_poly.entity_id
_entity_poly.type
_entity_poly.pdbx_seq_one_letter_code
_entity_poly.pdbx_strand_id
1 'polypeptide(L)'
;RYAVLEDRDMEDIKYKDMLEDYMNVTKAKDYTYVDPTGETPDMPSVTKIPVKWDNSLDNEKKLEMIITQKYIASYPYSYESWVDLRRTGYPRLFPVLNPEDGDGSLTMGDNAEYCSGLNIIRRLPWFTDDPQTKEDLNATGLPALGGPDQQATRLWWDVDAPNF
;
A
#
# COMPACT_ATOMS: atom_id res chain seq x y z
N ARG A 1 -3.54 -17.70 -7.26
CA ARG A 1 -4.91 -18.07 -6.79
C ARG A 1 -5.78 -18.57 -7.92
N TYR A 2 -5.70 -17.99 -9.12
CA TYR A 2 -6.47 -18.45 -10.29
C TYR A 2 -6.05 -19.85 -10.72
N ALA A 3 -4.75 -20.15 -10.76
CA ALA A 3 -4.26 -21.50 -11.07
C ALA A 3 -4.76 -22.55 -10.06
N VAL A 4 -4.87 -22.19 -8.78
CA VAL A 4 -5.42 -23.10 -7.74
C VAL A 4 -6.93 -23.30 -7.89
N LEU A 5 -7.64 -22.38 -8.53
CA LEU A 5 -9.08 -22.52 -8.80
C LEU A 5 -9.34 -23.34 -10.06
N GLU A 6 -8.44 -23.30 -11.05
CA GLU A 6 -8.52 -24.13 -12.25
C GLU A 6 -8.24 -25.62 -11.97
N ASP A 7 -7.34 -25.93 -11.01
CA ASP A 7 -7.00 -27.30 -10.61
C ASP A 7 -8.04 -27.99 -9.70
N ARG A 8 -9.01 -27.24 -9.20
CA ARG A 8 -10.16 -27.86 -8.56
C ARG A 8 -11.23 -28.01 -9.61
N ASP A 9 -11.74 -29.25 -9.80
CA ASP A 9 -12.97 -29.53 -10.53
C ASP A 9 -14.10 -28.60 -10.03
N MET A 10 -14.04 -27.36 -10.44
CA MET A 10 -15.08 -26.39 -10.14
C MET A 10 -16.20 -26.62 -11.15
N GLU A 11 -17.01 -27.65 -10.91
CA GLU A 11 -18.31 -27.85 -11.57
C GLU A 11 -19.26 -26.67 -11.30
N ASP A 12 -18.83 -25.68 -10.50
CA ASP A 12 -19.67 -24.55 -10.14
C ASP A 12 -19.52 -23.43 -11.17
N ILE A 13 -20.35 -23.48 -12.19
CA ILE A 13 -20.51 -22.48 -13.27
C ILE A 13 -20.51 -21.04 -12.70
N LYS A 14 -21.13 -20.86 -11.53
CA LYS A 14 -21.25 -19.56 -10.88
C LYS A 14 -19.88 -18.92 -10.55
N TYR A 15 -18.90 -19.69 -10.08
CA TYR A 15 -17.58 -19.16 -9.79
C TYR A 15 -16.79 -18.84 -11.05
N LYS A 16 -16.98 -19.60 -12.11
CA LYS A 16 -16.36 -19.32 -13.41
C LYS A 16 -16.91 -18.03 -14.01
N ASP A 17 -18.21 -17.83 -13.97
CA ASP A 17 -18.86 -16.61 -14.47
C ASP A 17 -18.41 -15.39 -13.64
N MET A 18 -18.36 -15.50 -12.31
CA MET A 18 -17.84 -14.44 -11.44
C MET A 18 -16.39 -14.09 -11.73
N LEU A 19 -15.55 -15.08 -12.06
CA LEU A 19 -14.16 -14.89 -12.42
C LEU A 19 -14.03 -14.15 -13.76
N GLU A 20 -14.79 -14.60 -14.76
CA GLU A 20 -14.81 -13.96 -16.07
C GLU A 20 -15.32 -12.51 -15.98
N ASP A 21 -16.37 -12.26 -15.21
CA ASP A 21 -16.87 -10.92 -14.93
C ASP A 21 -15.80 -10.04 -14.27
N TYR A 22 -15.12 -10.56 -13.24
CA TYR A 22 -14.04 -9.84 -12.58
C TYR A 22 -12.90 -9.51 -13.56
N MET A 23 -12.42 -10.48 -14.34
CA MET A 23 -11.32 -10.28 -15.29
C MET A 23 -11.67 -9.29 -16.41
N ASN A 24 -12.95 -9.11 -16.69
CA ASN A 24 -13.43 -8.20 -17.72
C ASN A 24 -13.82 -6.80 -17.22
N VAL A 25 -13.57 -6.49 -15.94
CA VAL A 25 -13.84 -5.16 -15.39
C VAL A 25 -12.94 -4.11 -16.04
N THR A 26 -13.53 -3.24 -16.84
CA THR A 26 -12.84 -2.20 -17.61
C THR A 26 -12.76 -0.86 -16.90
N LYS A 27 -13.44 -0.71 -15.76
CA LYS A 27 -13.50 0.55 -14.99
C LYS A 27 -13.59 0.23 -13.51
N ALA A 28 -12.79 0.93 -12.70
CA ALA A 28 -12.90 0.84 -11.25
C ALA A 28 -14.30 1.30 -10.79
N LYS A 29 -14.85 0.61 -9.80
CA LYS A 29 -16.08 1.06 -9.14
C LYS A 29 -15.72 2.16 -8.14
N ASP A 30 -16.45 3.27 -8.20
CA ASP A 30 -16.31 4.30 -7.20
C ASP A 30 -16.83 3.80 -5.85
N TYR A 31 -16.03 4.03 -4.82
CA TYR A 31 -16.35 3.70 -3.44
C TYR A 31 -15.92 4.86 -2.54
N THR A 32 -16.73 5.18 -1.57
CA THR A 32 -16.41 6.15 -0.54
C THR A 32 -16.35 5.42 0.80
N TYR A 33 -15.20 5.47 1.45
CA TYR A 33 -15.08 5.04 2.83
C TYR A 33 -15.74 6.08 3.72
N VAL A 34 -16.70 5.65 4.51
CA VAL A 34 -17.38 6.46 5.52
C VAL A 34 -16.90 5.97 6.89
N ASP A 35 -16.31 6.86 7.67
CA ASP A 35 -15.89 6.53 9.01
C ASP A 35 -17.12 6.31 9.91
N PRO A 36 -17.31 5.10 10.46
CA PRO A 36 -18.46 4.82 11.33
C PRO A 36 -18.44 5.60 12.64
N THR A 37 -17.29 6.13 13.06
CA THR A 37 -17.17 6.98 14.26
C THR A 37 -17.42 8.45 13.98
N GLY A 38 -17.30 8.87 12.72
CA GLY A 38 -17.43 10.26 12.30
C GLY A 38 -16.26 11.15 12.73
N GLU A 39 -15.14 10.56 13.14
CA GLU A 39 -13.94 11.30 13.60
C GLU A 39 -13.05 11.72 12.44
N THR A 40 -13.16 11.04 11.30
CA THR A 40 -12.40 11.36 10.10
C THR A 40 -13.33 11.71 8.93
N PRO A 41 -12.88 12.52 7.97
CA PRO A 41 -13.69 12.84 6.79
C PRO A 41 -13.88 11.60 5.90
N ASP A 42 -14.98 11.58 5.17
CA ASP A 42 -15.26 10.59 4.15
C ASP A 42 -14.18 10.62 3.06
N MET A 43 -13.72 9.44 2.66
CA MET A 43 -12.64 9.33 1.67
C MET A 43 -13.09 8.58 0.43
N PRO A 44 -13.01 9.20 -0.77
CA PRO A 44 -13.25 8.48 -2.01
C PRO A 44 -12.12 7.47 -2.27
N SER A 45 -12.44 6.39 -2.98
CA SER A 45 -11.45 5.39 -3.38
C SER A 45 -10.33 6.00 -4.20
N VAL A 46 -9.10 5.66 -3.85
CA VAL A 46 -7.88 6.17 -4.46
C VAL A 46 -7.53 5.40 -5.72
N THR A 47 -7.69 4.08 -5.70
CA THR A 47 -7.45 3.20 -6.85
C THR A 47 -8.51 3.41 -7.91
N LYS A 48 -8.09 3.75 -9.13
CA LYS A 48 -8.95 4.03 -10.29
C LYS A 48 -8.63 3.17 -11.51
N ILE A 49 -7.85 2.11 -11.31
CA ILE A 49 -7.42 1.22 -12.39
C ILE A 49 -8.46 0.13 -12.68
N PRO A 50 -8.58 -0.35 -13.94
CA PRO A 50 -9.38 -1.52 -14.27
C PRO A 50 -8.70 -2.82 -13.84
N VAL A 51 -9.45 -3.94 -13.87
CA VAL A 51 -8.87 -5.28 -13.73
C VAL A 51 -8.45 -5.82 -15.09
N LYS A 52 -9.24 -5.55 -16.13
CA LYS A 52 -8.95 -5.99 -17.49
C LYS A 52 -7.63 -5.41 -17.98
N TRP A 53 -6.71 -6.30 -18.35
CA TRP A 53 -5.42 -5.89 -18.90
C TRP A 53 -5.55 -5.15 -20.21
N ASP A 54 -4.83 -4.04 -20.34
CA ASP A 54 -4.75 -3.23 -21.54
C ASP A 54 -3.28 -2.92 -21.88
N ASN A 55 -2.81 -3.42 -23.02
CA ASN A 55 -1.45 -3.23 -23.46
C ASN A 55 -1.13 -1.76 -23.88
N SER A 56 -2.16 -0.94 -24.11
CA SER A 56 -2.00 0.46 -24.49
C SER A 56 -1.65 1.39 -23.33
N LEU A 57 -1.85 0.93 -22.09
CA LEU A 57 -1.53 1.71 -20.90
C LEU A 57 -0.03 1.93 -20.74
N ASP A 58 0.33 3.03 -20.10
CA ASP A 58 1.71 3.32 -19.71
C ASP A 58 2.23 2.32 -18.66
N ASN A 59 3.54 2.31 -18.44
CA ASN A 59 4.18 1.36 -17.54
C ASN A 59 3.77 1.56 -16.09
N GLU A 60 3.54 2.81 -15.65
CA GLU A 60 3.09 3.11 -14.29
C GLU A 60 1.71 2.48 -14.01
N LYS A 61 0.75 2.64 -14.91
CA LYS A 61 -0.58 2.02 -14.76
C LYS A 61 -0.52 0.50 -14.81
N LYS A 62 0.31 -0.06 -15.68
CA LYS A 62 0.54 -1.50 -15.73
C LYS A 62 1.12 -2.02 -14.42
N LEU A 63 2.09 -1.29 -13.84
CA LEU A 63 2.67 -1.63 -12.55
C LEU A 63 1.61 -1.55 -11.44
N GLU A 64 0.82 -0.47 -11.39
CA GLU A 64 -0.28 -0.34 -10.45
C GLU A 64 -1.26 -1.52 -10.54
N MET A 65 -1.64 -1.94 -11.76
CA MET A 65 -2.51 -3.10 -11.98
C MET A 65 -1.90 -4.38 -11.40
N ILE A 66 -0.64 -4.67 -11.73
CA ILE A 66 0.07 -5.88 -11.28
C ILE A 66 0.18 -5.90 -9.75
N ILE A 67 0.65 -4.81 -9.15
CA ILE A 67 0.85 -4.73 -7.70
C ILE A 67 -0.49 -4.78 -6.94
N THR A 68 -1.54 -4.17 -7.48
CA THR A 68 -2.88 -4.26 -6.89
C THR A 68 -3.40 -5.71 -6.89
N GLN A 69 -3.24 -6.45 -7.98
CA GLN A 69 -3.62 -7.87 -8.02
C GLN A 69 -2.73 -8.72 -7.11
N LYS A 70 -1.43 -8.45 -7.06
CA LYS A 70 -0.52 -9.12 -6.12
C LYS A 70 -0.94 -8.87 -4.67
N TYR A 71 -1.29 -7.64 -4.32
CA TYR A 71 -1.79 -7.28 -2.99
C TYR A 71 -3.00 -8.11 -2.57
N ILE A 72 -4.01 -8.22 -3.45
CA ILE A 72 -5.22 -9.02 -3.20
C ILE A 72 -4.86 -10.50 -3.05
N ALA A 73 -3.99 -11.01 -3.92
CA ALA A 73 -3.57 -12.42 -3.90
C ALA A 73 -2.70 -12.77 -2.69
N SER A 74 -1.99 -11.81 -2.13
CA SER A 74 -1.09 -12.01 -0.97
C SER A 74 -1.82 -12.12 0.36
N TYR A 75 -3.12 -11.83 0.43
CA TYR A 75 -3.86 -11.97 1.68
C TYR A 75 -3.81 -13.42 2.22
N PRO A 76 -3.49 -13.65 3.51
CA PRO A 76 -3.25 -12.67 4.59
C PRO A 76 -1.76 -12.29 4.81
N TYR A 77 -0.85 -12.60 3.90
CA TYR A 77 0.58 -12.29 4.02
C TYR A 77 0.86 -10.83 3.69
N SER A 78 0.94 -9.99 4.71
CA SER A 78 1.04 -8.53 4.55
C SER A 78 2.47 -8.01 4.32
N TYR A 79 3.52 -8.74 4.70
CA TYR A 79 4.90 -8.25 4.62
C TYR A 79 5.34 -7.91 3.19
N GLU A 80 5.13 -8.82 2.25
CA GLU A 80 5.43 -8.59 0.83
C GLU A 80 4.65 -7.40 0.29
N SER A 81 3.36 -7.30 0.64
CA SER A 81 2.50 -6.21 0.22
C SER A 81 2.97 -4.86 0.77
N TRP A 82 3.46 -4.83 2.01
CA TRP A 82 4.02 -3.61 2.60
C TRP A 82 5.36 -3.21 1.96
N VAL A 83 6.20 -4.18 1.62
CA VAL A 83 7.44 -3.92 0.86
C VAL A 83 7.12 -3.35 -0.52
N ASP A 84 6.20 -3.97 -1.25
CA ASP A 84 5.78 -3.50 -2.57
C ASP A 84 5.20 -2.08 -2.51
N LEU A 85 4.33 -1.80 -1.53
CA LEU A 85 3.76 -0.47 -1.33
C LEU A 85 4.84 0.59 -1.13
N ARG A 86 5.84 0.34 -0.29
CA ARG A 86 6.94 1.28 -0.03
C ARG A 86 7.82 1.48 -1.24
N ARG A 87 8.10 0.41 -1.97
CA ARG A 87 8.99 0.43 -3.13
C ARG A 87 8.36 1.09 -4.36
N THR A 88 7.06 0.89 -4.58
CA THR A 88 6.37 1.27 -5.82
C THR A 88 5.30 2.35 -5.61
N GLY A 89 4.86 2.61 -4.39
CA GLY A 89 3.69 3.44 -4.11
C GLY A 89 2.34 2.75 -4.39
N TYR A 90 2.35 1.45 -4.75
CA TYR A 90 1.16 0.68 -5.09
C TYR A 90 0.95 -0.52 -4.17
N PRO A 91 -0.32 -0.96 -3.95
CA PRO A 91 -1.56 -0.35 -4.44
C PRO A 91 -1.83 0.98 -3.75
N ARG A 92 -2.66 1.82 -4.34
CA ARG A 92 -3.13 3.05 -3.70
C ARG A 92 -4.18 2.71 -2.65
N LEU A 93 -3.75 2.67 -1.41
CA LEU A 93 -4.61 2.39 -0.25
C LEU A 93 -5.14 3.69 0.36
N PHE A 94 -6.18 3.57 1.17
CA PHE A 94 -6.59 4.69 2.02
C PHE A 94 -5.44 5.07 2.96
N PRO A 95 -5.15 6.37 3.11
CA PRO A 95 -4.09 6.83 4.00
C PRO A 95 -4.45 6.60 5.47
N VAL A 96 -3.43 6.51 6.30
CA VAL A 96 -3.61 6.57 7.76
C VAL A 96 -3.88 8.03 8.14
N LEU A 97 -5.10 8.33 8.58
CA LEU A 97 -5.50 9.69 8.93
C LEU A 97 -5.22 10.06 10.38
N ASN A 98 -5.34 9.10 11.28
CA ASN A 98 -5.15 9.31 12.72
C ASN A 98 -4.27 8.19 13.29
N PRO A 99 -2.94 8.28 13.19
CA PRO A 99 -2.04 7.32 13.81
C PRO A 99 -2.00 7.59 15.34
N GLU A 100 -2.87 6.94 16.11
CA GLU A 100 -2.96 7.14 17.57
C GLU A 100 -1.63 6.90 18.29
N ASP A 101 -0.87 5.92 17.84
CA ASP A 101 0.45 5.58 18.40
C ASP A 101 1.60 6.09 17.52
N GLY A 102 1.31 7.10 16.70
CA GLY A 102 2.30 7.68 15.79
C GLY A 102 3.29 8.59 16.50
N ASP A 103 4.48 8.68 15.95
CA ASP A 103 5.54 9.59 16.38
C ASP A 103 5.36 11.03 15.83
N GLY A 104 4.20 11.33 15.26
CA GLY A 104 3.87 12.63 14.67
C GLY A 104 4.56 12.90 13.33
N SER A 105 5.30 11.96 12.78
CA SER A 105 6.00 12.12 11.49
C SER A 105 5.09 11.92 10.28
N LEU A 106 3.96 11.21 10.45
CA LEU A 106 2.94 11.06 9.43
C LEU A 106 2.04 12.29 9.47
N THR A 107 2.07 13.09 8.42
CA THR A 107 1.23 14.28 8.32
C THR A 107 -0.07 13.95 7.58
N MET A 108 -1.18 14.45 8.10
CA MET A 108 -2.43 14.48 7.35
C MET A 108 -2.27 15.51 6.23
N GLY A 109 -2.17 15.05 4.99
CA GLY A 109 -2.25 15.92 3.82
C GLY A 109 -3.69 16.39 3.59
N ASP A 110 -3.84 17.56 2.96
CA ASP A 110 -5.15 17.97 2.45
C ASP A 110 -5.65 16.98 1.38
N ASN A 111 -6.95 16.83 1.28
CA ASN A 111 -7.68 15.77 0.55
C ASN A 111 -7.15 15.37 -0.85
N ALA A 112 -6.42 16.22 -1.54
CA ALA A 112 -5.85 15.93 -2.85
C ALA A 112 -4.52 15.16 -2.80
N GLU A 113 -3.83 15.16 -1.67
CA GLU A 113 -2.48 14.59 -1.52
C GLU A 113 -2.46 13.19 -0.92
N TYR A 114 -3.60 12.67 -0.46
CA TYR A 114 -3.70 11.31 0.06
C TYR A 114 -3.19 10.24 -0.90
N CYS A 115 -3.20 10.55 -2.19
CA CYS A 115 -2.78 9.64 -3.24
C CYS A 115 -1.27 9.62 -3.48
N SER A 116 -0.50 10.50 -2.86
CA SER A 116 0.94 10.63 -3.11
C SER A 116 1.80 9.65 -2.33
N GLY A 117 1.21 8.74 -1.56
CA GLY A 117 1.93 7.77 -0.74
C GLY A 117 2.68 8.37 0.45
N LEU A 118 2.41 9.63 0.79
CA LEU A 118 3.10 10.35 1.87
C LEU A 118 2.69 9.88 3.27
N ASN A 119 1.44 9.38 3.42
CA ASN A 119 0.89 8.97 4.72
C ASN A 119 0.90 7.46 4.93
N ILE A 120 1.99 6.81 4.60
CA ILE A 120 2.18 5.39 4.91
C ILE A 120 3.33 5.21 5.90
N ILE A 121 3.19 4.24 6.78
CA ILE A 121 4.28 3.83 7.66
C ILE A 121 5.39 3.22 6.80
N ARG A 122 6.52 3.91 6.71
CA ARG A 122 7.69 3.53 5.91
C ARG A 122 8.57 2.52 6.62
N ARG A 123 8.66 2.64 7.94
CA ARG A 123 9.44 1.76 8.80
C ARG A 123 8.88 1.74 10.22
N LEU A 124 9.26 0.74 10.97
CA LEU A 124 9.05 0.76 12.42
C LEU A 124 10.24 1.48 13.06
N PRO A 125 10.02 2.39 14.02
CA PRO A 125 11.09 2.96 14.85
C PRO A 125 11.85 1.88 15.59
N TRP A 126 13.09 2.16 15.94
CA TRP A 126 13.88 1.22 16.76
C TRP A 126 13.36 1.19 18.20
N PHE A 127 13.46 0.02 18.80
CA PHE A 127 13.21 -0.13 20.21
C PHE A 127 14.38 0.47 21.01
N THR A 128 14.10 1.49 21.81
CA THR A 128 15.13 2.31 22.47
C THR A 128 15.00 2.39 23.99
N ASP A 129 14.33 1.42 24.61
CA ASP A 129 14.17 1.39 26.06
C ASP A 129 15.47 1.04 26.80
N ASP A 130 16.39 0.33 26.12
CA ASP A 130 17.69 0.02 26.66
C ASP A 130 18.68 1.16 26.40
N PRO A 131 19.35 1.71 27.44
CA PRO A 131 20.28 2.82 27.29
C PRO A 131 21.45 2.54 26.34
N GLN A 132 22.00 1.32 26.34
CA GLN A 132 23.11 0.96 25.45
C GLN A 132 22.66 0.92 24.00
N THR A 133 21.51 0.32 23.72
CA THR A 133 20.91 0.33 22.38
C THR A 133 20.67 1.75 21.88
N LYS A 134 20.24 2.65 22.75
CA LYS A 134 20.05 4.06 22.41
C LYS A 134 21.37 4.77 22.09
N GLU A 135 22.42 4.50 22.82
CA GLU A 135 23.75 5.04 22.57
C GLU A 135 24.30 4.54 21.22
N ASP A 136 24.24 3.25 20.95
CA ASP A 136 24.68 2.64 19.70
C ASP A 136 23.86 3.14 18.50
N LEU A 137 22.56 3.31 18.68
CA LEU A 137 21.67 3.89 17.67
C LEU A 137 22.09 5.31 17.31
N ASN A 138 22.34 6.15 18.31
CA ASN A 138 22.79 7.55 18.08
C ASN A 138 24.17 7.61 17.42
N ALA A 139 25.06 6.70 17.79
CA ALA A 139 26.43 6.68 17.28
C ALA A 139 26.53 6.18 15.84
N THR A 140 25.72 5.20 15.45
CA THR A 140 25.86 4.48 14.17
C THR A 140 24.56 4.39 13.37
N GLY A 141 23.44 4.09 14.02
CA GLY A 141 22.16 3.80 13.36
C GLY A 141 21.55 5.03 12.69
N LEU A 142 21.42 6.14 13.41
CA LEU A 142 20.85 7.39 12.86
C LEU A 142 21.70 7.96 11.73
N PRO A 143 23.04 8.04 11.85
CA PRO A 143 23.89 8.45 10.72
C PRO A 143 23.71 7.56 9.48
N ALA A 144 23.59 6.24 9.67
CA ALA A 144 23.39 5.30 8.57
C ALA A 144 21.97 5.40 7.96
N LEU A 145 20.96 5.73 8.77
CA LEU A 145 19.59 5.91 8.30
C LEU A 145 19.46 7.17 7.41
N GLY A 146 20.25 8.20 7.68
CA GLY A 146 20.18 9.47 6.95
C GLY A 146 18.99 10.35 7.32
N GLY A 147 18.33 10.08 8.45
CA GLY A 147 17.20 10.84 8.96
C GLY A 147 16.84 10.45 10.40
N PRO A 148 15.80 11.07 10.98
CA PRO A 148 15.35 10.76 12.32
C PRO A 148 14.77 9.36 12.42
N ASP A 149 14.77 8.77 13.63
CA ASP A 149 14.12 7.50 13.91
C ASP A 149 12.59 7.67 14.00
N GLN A 150 11.94 7.78 12.86
CA GLN A 150 10.51 8.05 12.73
C GLN A 150 9.85 7.14 11.71
N GLN A 151 8.53 6.97 11.83
CA GLN A 151 7.72 6.11 10.95
C GLN A 151 7.73 6.59 9.49
N ALA A 152 7.81 7.89 9.25
CA ALA A 152 7.85 8.46 7.90
C ALA A 152 9.24 8.43 7.25
N THR A 153 10.31 8.13 8.01
CA THR A 153 11.68 8.13 7.47
C THR A 153 11.88 6.99 6.49
N ARG A 154 12.30 7.34 5.27
CA ARG A 154 12.56 6.36 4.20
C ARG A 154 13.83 5.57 4.47
N LEU A 155 13.83 4.32 4.05
CA LEU A 155 15.04 3.49 4.01
C LEU A 155 15.80 3.75 2.71
N TRP A 156 17.07 3.37 2.65
CA TRP A 156 17.96 3.63 1.51
C TRP A 156 17.43 3.12 0.15
N TRP A 157 16.57 2.12 0.16
CA TRP A 157 15.96 1.54 -1.05
C TRP A 157 14.54 2.09 -1.33
N ASP A 158 13.94 2.78 -0.35
CA ASP A 158 12.62 3.43 -0.48
C ASP A 158 12.83 4.85 -0.98
N VAL A 159 13.21 4.98 -2.23
CA VAL A 159 13.53 6.29 -2.84
C VAL A 159 12.25 7.01 -3.29
N ASP A 160 12.29 8.35 -3.21
CA ASP A 160 11.22 9.20 -3.70
C ASP A 160 11.47 9.56 -5.16
N ALA A 161 11.22 8.60 -6.03
CA ALA A 161 11.44 8.74 -7.46
C ALA A 161 10.36 7.95 -8.24
N PRO A 162 10.10 8.33 -9.51
CA PRO A 162 9.28 7.53 -10.40
C PRO A 162 9.82 6.10 -10.54
N ASN A 163 8.92 5.13 -10.78
CA ASN A 163 9.31 3.73 -11.00
C ASN A 163 9.99 3.51 -12.36
N PHE A 164 9.76 4.42 -13.31
CA PHE A 164 10.28 4.38 -14.70
C PHE A 164 10.78 5.74 -15.15
#